data_277f69e60621922cdb4f4930f1c9750d
#
_entry.id   277f69e60621922cdb4f4930f1c9750d
#
_cell.length_a   1.000
_cell.length_b   1.000
_cell.length_c   1.000
_cell.angle_alpha   90.00
_cell.angle_beta   90.00
_cell.angle_gamma   90.00
#
_symmetry.space_group_name_H-M   'P 1'
#
loop_
_entity.id
_entity.type
_entity.pdbx_description
1 polymer ?
#
loop_
_entity_poly.entity_id
_entity_poly.type
_entity_poly.pdbx_seq_one_letter_code
_entity_poly.pdbx_strand_id
1 'polypeptide(L)'
;MRRYSPRVFSIASKFFRQRAQVEDAAQEAFLIAYTQLSSYEGRGSFEGWLSRITTNQCINMLRSEKRRPESTVSELTDHEGSWLENQLAGASIERHRSSERGRVAADLADKVLNELAPDDRLVLMSIDGEHLPVKDVAEMTGWSESKVKVRAFRARRRMRKAVEKLLERRPTSAEAG
;
A
#
# COMPACT_ATOMS: atom_id res chain seq x y z
N MET A 1 -1.58 12.57 -17.38
CA MET A 1 -0.93 11.49 -16.61
C MET A 1 0.03 12.00 -15.53
N ARG A 2 0.92 12.98 -15.75
CA ARG A 2 1.88 13.49 -14.72
C ARG A 2 1.24 13.87 -13.38
N ARG A 3 0.03 14.46 -13.38
CA ARG A 3 -0.67 14.90 -12.16
C ARG A 3 -1.05 13.73 -11.22
N TYR A 4 -1.33 12.56 -11.75
CA TYR A 4 -1.83 11.42 -10.96
C TYR A 4 -0.78 10.34 -10.72
N SER A 5 0.39 10.45 -11.37
CA SER A 5 1.50 9.48 -11.18
C SER A 5 1.87 9.29 -9.71
N PRO A 6 2.06 10.36 -8.91
CA PRO A 6 2.42 10.18 -7.50
C PRO A 6 1.38 9.37 -6.72
N ARG A 7 0.10 9.53 -7.01
CA ARG A 7 -0.97 8.78 -6.36
C ARG A 7 -0.91 7.29 -6.70
N VAL A 8 -0.75 6.97 -7.99
CA VAL A 8 -0.65 5.58 -8.48
C VAL A 8 0.57 4.88 -7.88
N PHE A 9 1.74 5.53 -7.91
CA PHE A 9 2.96 5.00 -7.31
C PHE A 9 2.84 4.85 -5.78
N SER A 10 2.21 5.80 -5.10
CA SER A 10 1.93 5.71 -3.66
C SER A 10 1.07 4.51 -3.31
N ILE A 11 0.06 4.19 -4.11
CA ILE A 11 -0.76 2.99 -3.90
C ILE A 11 0.05 1.73 -4.15
N ALA A 12 0.73 1.63 -5.31
CA ALA A 12 1.50 0.45 -5.68
C ALA A 12 2.60 0.13 -4.66
N SER A 13 3.31 1.13 -4.14
CA SER A 13 4.35 0.95 -3.12
C SER A 13 3.84 0.39 -1.79
N LYS A 14 2.55 0.53 -1.50
CA LYS A 14 1.94 -0.09 -0.32
C LYS A 14 1.75 -1.61 -0.46
N PHE A 15 1.68 -2.10 -1.71
CA PHE A 15 1.50 -3.52 -2.01
C PHE A 15 2.82 -4.23 -2.31
N PHE A 16 3.74 -3.56 -2.98
CA PHE A 16 5.01 -4.12 -3.44
C PHE A 16 6.19 -3.39 -2.82
N ARG A 17 7.28 -4.13 -2.59
CA ARG A 17 8.54 -3.59 -2.07
C ARG A 17 9.56 -3.38 -3.18
N GLN A 18 9.55 -4.26 -4.18
CA GLN A 18 10.49 -4.19 -5.29
C GLN A 18 10.07 -3.09 -6.26
N ARG A 19 11.02 -2.23 -6.61
CA ARG A 19 10.82 -1.13 -7.56
C ARG A 19 10.20 -1.58 -8.86
N ALA A 20 10.70 -2.68 -9.43
CA ALA A 20 10.19 -3.24 -10.67
C ALA A 20 8.69 -3.57 -10.58
N GLN A 21 8.26 -4.22 -9.50
CA GLN A 21 6.85 -4.54 -9.28
C GLN A 21 5.97 -3.29 -9.11
N VAL A 22 6.49 -2.24 -8.45
CA VAL A 22 5.78 -0.96 -8.32
C VAL A 22 5.62 -0.28 -9.67
N GLU A 23 6.67 -0.27 -10.49
CA GLU A 23 6.65 0.29 -11.84
C GLU A 23 5.70 -0.48 -12.75
N ASP A 24 5.75 -1.80 -12.74
CA ASP A 24 4.87 -2.67 -13.52
C ASP A 24 3.40 -2.46 -13.13
N ALA A 25 3.10 -2.44 -11.82
CA ALA A 25 1.75 -2.18 -11.34
C ALA A 25 1.24 -0.80 -11.76
N ALA A 26 2.10 0.21 -11.71
CA ALA A 26 1.75 1.58 -12.11
C ALA A 26 1.52 1.68 -13.62
N GLN A 27 2.37 1.07 -14.43
CA GLN A 27 2.24 1.06 -15.90
C GLN A 27 0.93 0.37 -16.31
N GLU A 28 0.67 -0.81 -15.79
CA GLU A 28 -0.56 -1.55 -16.07
C GLU A 28 -1.81 -0.79 -15.61
N ALA A 29 -1.77 -0.17 -14.44
CA ALA A 29 -2.87 0.65 -13.96
C ALA A 29 -3.16 1.84 -14.90
N PHE A 30 -2.13 2.50 -15.44
CA PHE A 30 -2.30 3.57 -16.41
C PHE A 30 -2.81 3.06 -17.76
N LEU A 31 -2.35 1.89 -18.21
CA LEU A 31 -2.83 1.27 -19.45
C LEU A 31 -4.33 0.93 -19.32
N ILE A 32 -4.73 0.29 -18.22
CA ILE A 32 -6.13 -0.03 -17.94
C ILE A 32 -6.97 1.27 -17.85
N ALA A 33 -6.47 2.29 -17.15
CA ALA A 33 -7.16 3.56 -17.06
C ALA A 33 -7.33 4.24 -18.44
N TYR A 34 -6.34 4.15 -19.29
CA TYR A 34 -6.42 4.69 -20.65
C TYR A 34 -7.47 3.95 -21.51
N THR A 35 -7.43 2.62 -21.49
CA THR A 35 -8.38 1.79 -22.27
C THR A 35 -9.81 1.88 -21.76
N GLN A 36 -9.99 2.11 -20.45
CA GLN A 36 -11.31 2.22 -19.81
C GLN A 36 -11.77 3.68 -19.62
N LEU A 37 -11.05 4.66 -20.15
CA LEU A 37 -11.37 6.08 -19.93
C LEU A 37 -12.79 6.44 -20.41
N SER A 38 -13.24 5.83 -21.50
CA SER A 38 -14.59 6.01 -22.02
C SER A 38 -15.69 5.51 -21.09
N SER A 39 -15.38 4.60 -20.18
CA SER A 39 -16.31 4.08 -19.17
C SER A 39 -16.39 4.93 -17.90
N TYR A 40 -15.54 5.95 -17.79
CA TYR A 40 -15.60 6.88 -16.66
C TYR A 40 -16.76 7.85 -16.82
N GLU A 41 -17.84 7.58 -16.11
CA GLU A 41 -19.10 8.35 -16.19
C GLU A 41 -19.10 9.62 -15.33
N GLY A 42 -18.00 10.02 -14.72
CA GLY A 42 -17.93 11.19 -13.83
C GLY A 42 -18.59 10.99 -12.46
N ARG A 43 -19.01 9.78 -12.11
CA ARG A 43 -19.54 9.45 -10.78
C ARG A 43 -18.41 9.39 -9.75
N GLY A 44 -18.20 10.48 -9.04
CA GLY A 44 -17.09 10.64 -8.11
C GLY A 44 -15.85 11.28 -8.74
N SER A 45 -14.73 11.33 -8.01
CA SER A 45 -13.50 11.92 -8.51
C SER A 45 -12.75 10.98 -9.44
N PHE A 46 -12.11 11.54 -10.48
CA PHE A 46 -11.21 10.79 -11.35
C PHE A 46 -10.06 10.10 -10.55
N GLU A 47 -9.56 10.77 -9.53
CA GLU A 47 -8.54 10.21 -8.64
C GLU A 47 -9.03 8.97 -7.89
N GLY A 48 -10.27 8.99 -7.40
CA GLY A 48 -10.90 7.84 -6.76
C GLY A 48 -11.07 6.65 -7.71
N TRP A 49 -11.53 6.91 -8.94
CA TRP A 49 -11.67 5.90 -9.99
C TRP A 49 -10.31 5.29 -10.37
N LEU A 50 -9.28 6.12 -10.56
CA LEU A 50 -7.93 5.66 -10.87
C LEU A 50 -7.31 4.89 -9.69
N SER A 51 -7.54 5.33 -8.45
CA SER A 51 -7.10 4.61 -7.25
C SER A 51 -7.69 3.20 -7.17
N ARG A 52 -8.97 3.05 -7.52
CA ARG A 52 -9.64 1.74 -7.58
C ARG A 52 -9.02 0.83 -8.64
N ILE A 53 -8.75 1.34 -9.84
CA ILE A 53 -8.05 0.59 -10.90
C ILE A 53 -6.69 0.14 -10.41
N THR A 54 -5.90 1.05 -9.84
CA THR A 54 -4.55 0.75 -9.32
C THR A 54 -4.58 -0.32 -8.24
N THR A 55 -5.47 -0.19 -7.26
CA THR A 55 -5.61 -1.18 -6.18
C THR A 55 -6.01 -2.56 -6.72
N ASN A 56 -6.97 -2.59 -7.67
CA ASN A 56 -7.40 -3.84 -8.29
C ASN A 56 -6.26 -4.52 -9.06
N GLN A 57 -5.47 -3.74 -9.78
CA GLN A 57 -4.29 -4.24 -10.51
C GLN A 57 -3.24 -4.82 -9.53
N CYS A 58 -2.93 -4.12 -8.44
CA CYS A 58 -2.02 -4.64 -7.42
C CYS A 58 -2.52 -5.98 -6.82
N ILE A 59 -3.81 -6.07 -6.53
CA ILE A 59 -4.43 -7.30 -6.03
C ILE A 59 -4.29 -8.45 -7.05
N ASN A 60 -4.55 -8.17 -8.34
CA ASN A 60 -4.42 -9.16 -9.41
C ASN A 60 -2.99 -9.67 -9.55
N MET A 61 -2.00 -8.79 -9.48
CA MET A 61 -0.58 -9.17 -9.51
C MET A 61 -0.21 -10.06 -8.33
N LEU A 62 -0.60 -9.70 -7.10
CA LEU A 62 -0.36 -10.55 -5.92
C LEU A 62 -1.04 -11.92 -6.01
N ARG A 63 -2.20 -12.00 -6.65
CA ARG A 63 -2.88 -13.28 -6.88
C ARG A 63 -2.17 -14.13 -7.94
N SER A 64 -1.62 -13.51 -8.98
CA SER A 64 -0.86 -14.22 -10.01
C SER A 64 0.45 -14.76 -9.46
N GLU A 65 1.17 -14.00 -8.63
CA GLU A 65 2.39 -14.44 -7.95
C GLU A 65 2.14 -15.66 -7.05
N LYS A 66 1.05 -15.66 -6.28
CA LYS A 66 0.68 -16.81 -5.44
C LYS A 66 0.38 -18.09 -6.23
N ARG A 67 0.00 -17.96 -7.51
CA ARG A 67 -0.23 -19.11 -8.40
C ARG A 67 1.04 -19.64 -9.03
N ARG A 68 2.16 -18.88 -8.98
CA ARG A 68 3.49 -19.29 -9.44
C ARG A 68 4.34 -19.62 -8.21
N PRO A 69 4.66 -20.92 -7.93
CA PRO A 69 5.38 -21.32 -6.72
C PRO A 69 6.86 -20.91 -6.68
N GLU A 70 7.42 -20.33 -7.74
CA GLU A 70 8.86 -20.18 -7.94
C GLU A 70 9.41 -18.75 -7.86
N SER A 71 8.70 -17.81 -7.24
CA SER A 71 9.28 -16.48 -7.03
C SER A 71 9.84 -16.37 -5.62
N THR A 72 11.12 -16.65 -5.52
CA THR A 72 11.98 -16.39 -4.34
C THR A 72 11.82 -14.94 -3.91
N VAL A 73 11.50 -14.75 -2.64
CA VAL A 73 11.52 -13.43 -1.98
C VAL A 73 12.95 -12.90 -2.04
N SER A 74 13.21 -12.02 -2.99
CA SER A 74 14.49 -11.33 -3.09
C SER A 74 14.50 -10.20 -2.07
N GLU A 75 15.49 -10.22 -1.18
CA GLU A 75 15.72 -9.19 -0.16
C GLU A 75 15.92 -7.82 -0.83
N LEU A 76 15.20 -6.83 -0.32
CA LEU A 76 15.38 -5.42 -0.71
C LEU A 76 16.75 -4.94 -0.25
N THR A 77 17.53 -4.40 -1.17
CA THR A 77 18.70 -3.60 -0.82
C THR A 77 18.27 -2.19 -0.43
N ASP A 78 18.94 -1.59 0.56
CA ASP A 78 18.64 -0.25 1.12
C ASP A 78 18.57 0.89 0.07
N HIS A 79 19.13 0.67 -1.12
CA HIS A 79 19.11 1.63 -2.23
C HIS A 79 17.75 1.78 -2.92
N GLU A 80 16.88 0.75 -2.86
CA GLU A 80 15.56 0.79 -3.53
C GLU A 80 14.53 1.60 -2.74
N GLY A 81 14.66 1.68 -1.41
CA GLY A 81 13.83 2.53 -0.56
C GLY A 81 13.96 4.01 -0.86
N SER A 82 15.19 4.49 -1.07
CA SER A 82 15.50 5.89 -1.38
C SER A 82 14.91 6.38 -2.71
N TRP A 83 14.81 5.50 -3.72
CA TRP A 83 14.23 5.88 -5.01
C TRP A 83 12.70 6.08 -4.92
N LEU A 84 12.02 5.20 -4.19
CA LEU A 84 10.57 5.31 -3.93
C LEU A 84 10.22 6.61 -3.22
N GLU A 85 11.04 7.00 -2.23
CA GLU A 85 10.87 8.26 -1.51
C GLU A 85 11.01 9.48 -2.45
N ASN A 86 11.96 9.46 -3.38
CA ASN A 86 12.16 10.53 -4.34
C ASN A 86 11.01 10.65 -5.36
N GLN A 87 10.41 9.55 -5.79
CA GLN A 87 9.25 9.57 -6.69
C GLN A 87 7.96 10.01 -5.96
N LEU A 88 7.83 9.68 -4.68
CA LEU A 88 6.70 10.08 -3.83
C LEU A 88 6.81 11.55 -3.37
N ALA A 89 8.02 12.08 -3.28
CA ALA A 89 8.27 13.47 -2.89
C ALA A 89 7.74 14.53 -3.89
N GLY A 90 7.36 14.09 -5.09
CA GLY A 90 6.93 15.00 -6.17
C GLY A 90 5.50 15.55 -6.09
N ALA A 91 4.61 15.08 -5.22
CA ALA A 91 3.27 15.67 -5.13
C ALA A 91 2.50 15.28 -3.86
N SER A 92 2.14 16.24 -3.08
CA SER A 92 1.03 16.24 -2.09
C SER A 92 1.25 15.53 -0.73
N ILE A 93 2.18 14.60 -0.60
CA ILE A 93 2.60 14.05 0.71
C ILE A 93 3.59 14.99 1.41
N GLU A 94 4.17 15.92 0.68
CA GLU A 94 5.16 16.90 1.13
C GLU A 94 4.69 17.76 2.32
N ARG A 95 3.41 18.05 2.43
CA ARG A 95 2.89 18.88 3.54
C ARG A 95 2.81 18.14 4.88
N HIS A 96 2.75 16.80 4.88
CA HIS A 96 2.72 16.00 6.13
C HIS A 96 4.05 15.33 6.47
N ARG A 97 4.95 15.15 5.48
CA ARG A 97 6.29 14.58 5.67
C ARG A 97 7.39 15.61 5.97
N SER A 98 7.09 16.89 5.87
CA SER A 98 8.09 17.96 6.11
C SER A 98 8.53 18.10 7.56
N SER A 99 7.88 17.42 8.51
CA SER A 99 8.34 17.31 9.89
C SER A 99 9.10 15.99 10.09
N GLU A 100 10.20 16.05 10.82
CA GLU A 100 10.97 14.87 11.24
C GLU A 100 10.10 13.80 11.92
N ARG A 101 9.06 14.22 12.63
CA ARG A 101 8.03 13.37 13.23
C ARG A 101 7.20 12.61 12.18
N GLY A 102 6.89 13.23 11.04
CA GLY A 102 6.15 12.59 9.96
C GLY A 102 6.96 11.47 9.27
N ARG A 103 8.28 11.68 9.09
CA ARG A 103 9.18 10.65 8.55
C ARG A 103 9.29 9.44 9.48
N VAL A 104 9.53 9.69 10.77
CA VAL A 104 9.60 8.63 11.78
C VAL A 104 8.29 7.83 11.86
N ALA A 105 7.15 8.50 11.77
CA ALA A 105 5.85 7.83 11.78
C ALA A 105 5.63 6.98 10.51
N ALA A 106 6.07 7.46 9.34
CA ALA A 106 5.99 6.71 8.08
C ALA A 106 6.89 5.46 8.12
N ASP A 107 8.14 5.60 8.57
CA ASP A 107 9.08 4.47 8.72
C ASP A 107 8.57 3.41 9.70
N LEU A 108 7.95 3.86 10.80
CA LEU A 108 7.32 2.95 11.76
C LEU A 108 6.12 2.23 11.13
N ALA A 109 5.28 2.95 10.40
CA ALA A 109 4.14 2.35 9.71
C ALA A 109 4.59 1.30 8.69
N ASP A 110 5.63 1.59 7.91
CA ASP A 110 6.18 0.65 6.93
C ASP A 110 6.79 -0.58 7.61
N LYS A 111 7.53 -0.43 8.71
CA LYS A 111 8.05 -1.57 9.49
C LYS A 111 6.93 -2.46 10.01
N VAL A 112 5.87 -1.86 10.55
CA VAL A 112 4.71 -2.61 11.08
C VAL A 112 3.95 -3.33 9.97
N LEU A 113 3.73 -2.65 8.84
CA LEU A 113 3.08 -3.25 7.67
C LEU A 113 3.90 -4.41 7.09
N ASN A 114 5.21 -4.35 7.23
CA ASN A 114 6.12 -5.40 6.77
C ASN A 114 6.07 -6.68 7.62
N GLU A 115 5.61 -6.60 8.87
CA GLU A 115 5.40 -7.77 9.73
C GLU A 115 4.07 -8.49 9.44
N LEU A 116 3.17 -7.87 8.64
CA LEU A 116 1.90 -8.48 8.29
C LEU A 116 2.05 -9.51 7.17
N ALA A 117 1.27 -10.60 7.24
CA ALA A 117 1.13 -11.51 6.12
C ALA A 117 0.58 -10.76 4.89
N PRO A 118 1.00 -11.12 3.65
CA PRO A 118 0.60 -10.40 2.44
C PRO A 118 -0.91 -10.17 2.31
N ASP A 119 -1.73 -11.18 2.61
CA ASP A 119 -3.19 -11.08 2.55
C ASP A 119 -3.78 -10.11 3.59
N ASP A 120 -3.19 -10.07 4.81
CA ASP A 120 -3.64 -9.19 5.88
C ASP A 120 -3.24 -7.74 5.56
N ARG A 121 -2.03 -7.54 5.00
CA ARG A 121 -1.57 -6.25 4.50
C ARG A 121 -2.46 -5.74 3.37
N LEU A 122 -2.78 -6.60 2.39
CA LEU A 122 -3.67 -6.28 1.28
C LEU A 122 -5.01 -5.74 1.80
N VAL A 123 -5.66 -6.48 2.70
CA VAL A 123 -6.98 -6.09 3.24
C VAL A 123 -6.89 -4.77 4.00
N LEU A 124 -5.87 -4.62 4.86
CA LEU A 124 -5.68 -3.41 5.66
C LEU A 124 -5.45 -2.19 4.76
N MET A 125 -4.59 -2.32 3.75
CA MET A 125 -4.31 -1.22 2.82
C MET A 125 -5.53 -0.87 1.97
N SER A 126 -6.31 -1.86 1.53
CA SER A 126 -7.51 -1.61 0.74
C SER A 126 -8.61 -0.90 1.56
N ILE A 127 -8.88 -1.36 2.79
CA ILE A 127 -9.97 -0.83 3.61
C ILE A 127 -9.54 0.45 4.33
N ASP A 128 -8.43 0.42 5.06
CA ASP A 128 -8.01 1.52 5.94
C ASP A 128 -7.14 2.55 5.20
N GLY A 129 -6.36 2.11 4.21
CA GLY A 129 -5.50 2.98 3.42
C GLY A 129 -6.19 3.65 2.24
N GLU A 130 -7.02 2.91 1.51
CA GLU A 130 -7.71 3.40 0.32
C GLU A 130 -9.22 3.62 0.53
N HIS A 131 -9.72 3.35 1.74
CA HIS A 131 -11.12 3.51 2.15
C HIS A 131 -12.12 2.77 1.24
N LEU A 132 -11.71 1.61 0.70
CA LEU A 132 -12.58 0.80 -0.12
C LEU A 132 -13.63 0.08 0.74
N PRO A 133 -14.89 0.02 0.27
CA PRO A 133 -15.92 -0.78 0.92
C PRO A 133 -15.54 -2.26 0.99
N VAL A 134 -15.92 -2.94 2.07
CA VAL A 134 -15.66 -4.38 2.25
C VAL A 134 -16.16 -5.21 1.06
N LYS A 135 -17.32 -4.84 0.51
CA LYS A 135 -17.91 -5.49 -0.67
C LYS A 135 -16.97 -5.42 -1.88
N ASP A 136 -16.41 -4.24 -2.15
CA ASP A 136 -15.50 -4.03 -3.28
C ASP A 136 -14.22 -4.86 -3.10
N VAL A 137 -13.66 -4.88 -1.89
CA VAL A 137 -12.49 -5.71 -1.58
C VAL A 137 -12.80 -7.20 -1.72
N ALA A 138 -14.00 -7.64 -1.34
CA ALA A 138 -14.45 -9.02 -1.51
C ALA A 138 -14.54 -9.40 -3.01
N GLU A 139 -15.15 -8.55 -3.83
CA GLU A 139 -15.21 -8.72 -5.29
C GLU A 139 -13.81 -8.77 -5.92
N MET A 140 -12.93 -7.79 -5.58
CA MET A 140 -11.57 -7.71 -6.10
C MET A 140 -10.71 -8.94 -5.73
N THR A 141 -10.88 -9.46 -4.52
CA THR A 141 -10.09 -10.60 -4.02
C THR A 141 -10.69 -11.95 -4.36
N GLY A 142 -11.97 -12.00 -4.73
CA GLY A 142 -12.74 -13.24 -4.87
C GLY A 142 -12.99 -13.94 -3.52
N TRP A 143 -12.98 -13.19 -2.42
CA TRP A 143 -13.27 -13.69 -1.08
C TRP A 143 -14.69 -13.30 -0.66
N SER A 144 -15.22 -14.03 0.33
CA SER A 144 -16.47 -13.59 0.96
C SER A 144 -16.26 -12.35 1.81
N GLU A 145 -17.27 -11.50 1.95
CA GLU A 145 -17.21 -10.32 2.84
C GLU A 145 -16.83 -10.71 4.28
N SER A 146 -17.36 -11.84 4.76
CA SER A 146 -17.04 -12.35 6.10
C SER A 146 -15.54 -12.65 6.23
N LYS A 147 -14.91 -13.25 5.21
CA LYS A 147 -13.47 -13.50 5.19
C LYS A 147 -12.68 -12.19 5.20
N VAL A 148 -13.10 -11.20 4.43
CA VAL A 148 -12.47 -9.86 4.40
C VAL A 148 -12.57 -9.20 5.78
N LYS A 149 -13.75 -9.18 6.41
CA LYS A 149 -13.97 -8.61 7.75
C LYS A 149 -13.09 -9.28 8.81
N VAL A 150 -13.03 -10.62 8.81
CA VAL A 150 -12.19 -11.37 9.76
C VAL A 150 -10.70 -11.07 9.54
N ARG A 151 -10.25 -10.99 8.29
CA ARG A 151 -8.87 -10.63 7.98
C ARG A 151 -8.53 -9.20 8.40
N ALA A 152 -9.39 -8.23 8.12
CA ALA A 152 -9.22 -6.85 8.56
C ALA A 152 -9.08 -6.76 10.09
N PHE A 153 -9.95 -7.46 10.82
CA PHE A 153 -9.88 -7.51 12.29
C PHE A 153 -8.55 -8.08 12.78
N ARG A 154 -8.11 -9.21 12.21
CA ARG A 154 -6.84 -9.85 12.57
C ARG A 154 -5.64 -8.98 12.23
N ALA A 155 -5.65 -8.35 11.06
CA ALA A 155 -4.60 -7.45 10.60
C ALA A 155 -4.45 -6.24 11.54
N ARG A 156 -5.56 -5.58 11.89
CA ARG A 156 -5.55 -4.47 12.85
C ARG A 156 -5.00 -4.89 14.22
N ARG A 157 -5.39 -6.08 14.70
CA ARG A 157 -4.90 -6.60 15.98
C ARG A 157 -3.39 -6.89 15.95
N ARG A 158 -2.88 -7.45 14.85
CA ARG A 158 -1.43 -7.69 14.67
C ARG A 158 -0.68 -6.38 14.57
N MET A 159 -1.19 -5.43 13.77
CA MET A 159 -0.60 -4.10 13.64
C MET A 159 -0.49 -3.41 15.00
N ARG A 160 -1.55 -3.44 15.81
CA ARG A 160 -1.52 -2.85 17.16
C ARG A 160 -0.41 -3.46 18.03
N LYS A 161 -0.31 -4.80 18.06
CA LYS A 161 0.74 -5.50 18.81
C LYS A 161 2.16 -5.16 18.29
N ALA A 162 2.33 -5.02 16.98
CA ALA A 162 3.62 -4.65 16.40
C ALA A 162 4.01 -3.20 16.79
N VAL A 163 3.06 -2.28 16.79
CA VAL A 163 3.27 -0.89 17.28
C VAL A 163 3.63 -0.88 18.75
N GLU A 164 2.89 -1.58 19.60
CA GLU A 164 3.16 -1.69 21.04
C GLU A 164 4.59 -2.18 21.28
N LYS A 165 5.01 -3.28 20.62
CA LYS A 165 6.36 -3.84 20.71
C LYS A 165 7.45 -2.86 20.25
N LEU A 166 7.18 -2.04 19.24
CA LEU A 166 8.13 -1.03 18.75
C LEU A 166 8.26 0.15 19.74
N LEU A 167 7.16 0.54 20.39
CA LEU A 167 7.17 1.58 21.42
C LEU A 167 7.90 1.13 22.69
N GLU A 168 7.74 -0.12 23.09
CA GLU A 168 8.44 -0.71 24.24
C GLU A 168 9.97 -0.82 24.01
N ARG A 169 10.41 -0.97 22.77
CA ARG A 169 11.84 -1.04 22.40
C ARG A 169 12.55 0.31 22.30
N ARG A 170 11.83 1.43 22.42
CA ARG A 170 12.46 2.74 22.57
C ARG A 170 13.03 2.85 23.97
N PRO A 171 14.37 2.95 24.16
CA PRO A 171 14.92 3.28 25.45
C PRO A 171 14.36 4.65 25.84
N THR A 172 13.75 4.72 27.00
CA THR A 172 13.42 5.98 27.66
C THR A 172 14.70 6.78 27.81
N SER A 173 14.87 7.81 26.97
CA SER A 173 15.94 8.81 27.11
C SER A 173 15.63 9.73 28.31
N ALA A 174 15.56 9.13 29.50
CA ALA A 174 15.26 9.82 30.72
C ALA A 174 16.18 9.38 31.88
N GLU A 175 17.44 8.98 31.55
CA GLU A 175 18.50 8.84 32.56
C GLU A 175 19.84 9.21 31.96
N ALA A 176 20.02 10.49 31.66
CA ALA A 176 21.32 11.15 31.53
C ALA A 176 21.11 12.60 31.92
N GLY A 177 20.99 12.82 33.25
CA GLY A 177 21.15 14.10 33.89
C GLY A 177 22.45 14.11 34.64
#